data_fee7e438b3d6e52272ab6f79bea5e43e
#
_entry.id   fee7e438b3d6e52272ab6f79bea5e43e
#
_cell.length_a   1.000
_cell.length_b   1.000
_cell.length_c   1.000
_cell.angle_alpha   90.00
_cell.angle_beta   90.00
_cell.angle_gamma   90.00
#
_symmetry.space_group_name_H-M   'P 1'
#
loop_
_entity.id
_entity.type
_entity.pdbx_description
1 polymer ?
#
loop_
_entity_poly.entity_id
_entity_poly.type
_entity_poly.pdbx_seq_one_letter_code
_entity_poly.pdbx_strand_id
1 'polypeptide(L)'
;MNVNERVRDIVLSHIEKDHTDISITRQCELLGISRGSIYYSPAPLSQTDQLLLRHLDELYTEHPYFGARRMGHELTTETGIIVGRKHAGTLMDILGIEALYPKRNLSKNTSDKYRYPYLLKGVSATHPNHIWGTDITYIRMRQGFVYLTAFLDWFSRYVLSWEVSITLDTAFVLEAGKHALTIGTPDIANSDQGVQYTSQAYGQLWNSETTKISMDSRGRALDNIFTERLWRTVKYEEVYLKEYETVQEARHSLGVYFDFYNNRRGHQSHGYKTPAEIYFGGR
;
A
#
# COMPACT_ATOMS: atom_id res chain seq x y z
N MET A 1 0.36 7.65 30.17
CA MET A 1 0.53 9.12 30.30
C MET A 1 0.57 9.70 28.89
N ASN A 2 -0.43 10.47 28.54
CA ASN A 2 -0.61 11.02 27.17
C ASN A 2 0.49 12.08 26.92
N VAL A 3 0.97 12.21 25.66
CA VAL A 3 2.00 13.20 25.28
C VAL A 3 1.57 14.62 25.68
N ASN A 4 0.28 14.94 25.58
CA ASN A 4 -0.29 16.23 25.99
C ASN A 4 -0.23 16.46 27.51
N GLU A 5 -0.34 15.41 28.32
CA GLU A 5 -0.21 15.52 29.78
C GLU A 5 1.24 15.78 30.18
N ARG A 6 2.20 15.11 29.56
CA ARG A 6 3.65 15.36 29.80
C ARG A 6 4.06 16.78 29.44
N VAL A 7 3.59 17.26 28.28
CA VAL A 7 3.86 18.65 27.84
C VAL A 7 3.23 19.63 28.80
N ARG A 8 2.00 19.39 29.28
CA ARG A 8 1.32 20.20 30.25
C ARG A 8 2.09 20.24 31.58
N ASP A 9 2.52 19.09 32.12
CA ASP A 9 3.25 19.00 33.38
C ASP A 9 4.60 19.73 33.28
N ILE A 10 5.30 19.62 32.16
CA ILE A 10 6.53 20.38 31.92
C ILE A 10 6.23 21.88 31.89
N VAL A 11 5.20 22.33 31.20
CA VAL A 11 4.84 23.76 31.15
C VAL A 11 4.44 24.29 32.56
N LEU A 12 3.67 23.49 33.30
CA LEU A 12 3.26 23.87 34.67
C LEU A 12 4.44 23.92 35.63
N SER A 13 5.47 23.11 35.45
CA SER A 13 6.68 23.13 36.28
C SER A 13 7.51 24.41 36.13
N HIS A 14 7.31 25.16 35.05
CA HIS A 14 7.98 26.46 34.84
C HIS A 14 7.25 27.65 35.47
N ILE A 15 6.13 27.42 36.15
CA ILE A 15 5.39 28.47 36.83
C ILE A 15 5.91 28.64 38.28
N GLU A 16 6.49 29.78 38.54
CA GLU A 16 6.94 30.17 39.86
C GLU A 16 5.88 31.02 40.55
N LYS A 17 5.24 30.48 41.62
CA LYS A 17 4.14 31.16 42.32
C LYS A 17 4.60 32.41 43.04
N ASP A 18 5.85 32.42 43.51
CA ASP A 18 6.44 33.48 44.33
C ASP A 18 7.45 34.34 43.56
N HIS A 19 7.38 34.35 42.21
CA HIS A 19 8.27 35.17 41.40
C HIS A 19 8.06 36.67 41.64
N THR A 20 9.13 37.41 41.95
CA THR A 20 9.07 38.82 42.38
C THR A 20 8.66 39.78 41.26
N ASP A 21 9.08 39.52 40.04
CA ASP A 21 8.97 40.48 38.92
C ASP A 21 7.86 40.15 37.91
N ILE A 22 7.40 38.90 37.89
CA ILE A 22 6.41 38.44 36.88
C ILE A 22 5.24 37.76 37.61
N SER A 23 4.05 38.36 37.49
CA SER A 23 2.84 37.77 38.06
C SER A 23 2.47 36.42 37.38
N ILE A 24 1.79 35.53 38.13
CA ILE A 24 1.29 34.24 37.62
C ILE A 24 0.49 34.44 36.31
N THR A 25 -0.31 35.50 36.21
CA THR A 25 -1.09 35.80 35.01
C THR A 25 -0.16 36.04 33.83
N ARG A 26 0.89 36.82 34.02
CA ARG A 26 1.86 37.10 32.96
C ARG A 26 2.70 35.87 32.55
N GLN A 27 3.05 35.01 33.51
CA GLN A 27 3.71 33.75 33.25
C GLN A 27 2.82 32.83 32.40
N CYS A 28 1.51 32.74 32.70
CA CYS A 28 0.54 31.99 31.92
C CYS A 28 0.42 32.49 30.46
N GLU A 29 0.37 33.81 30.27
CA GLU A 29 0.35 34.44 28.95
C GLU A 29 1.59 34.09 28.14
N LEU A 30 2.78 34.18 28.74
CA LEU A 30 4.05 33.86 28.08
C LEU A 30 4.16 32.39 27.71
N LEU A 31 3.61 31.49 28.51
CA LEU A 31 3.59 30.03 28.28
C LEU A 31 2.41 29.57 27.44
N GLY A 32 1.49 30.47 27.05
CA GLY A 32 0.33 30.15 26.25
C GLY A 32 -0.69 29.23 26.92
N ILE A 33 -0.80 29.27 28.27
CA ILE A 33 -1.72 28.44 29.05
C ILE A 33 -2.76 29.27 29.78
N SER A 34 -3.91 28.68 30.07
CA SER A 34 -4.92 29.36 30.91
C SER A 34 -4.51 29.33 32.39
N ARG A 35 -4.76 30.42 33.13
CA ARG A 35 -4.52 30.47 34.57
C ARG A 35 -5.26 29.35 35.32
N GLY A 36 -6.46 28.96 34.87
CA GLY A 36 -7.22 27.85 35.45
C GLY A 36 -6.51 26.52 35.42
N SER A 37 -5.60 26.31 34.45
CA SER A 37 -4.82 25.09 34.32
C SER A 37 -3.86 24.84 35.48
N ILE A 38 -3.41 25.91 36.18
CA ILE A 38 -2.51 25.81 37.31
C ILE A 38 -3.22 25.24 38.54
N TYR A 39 -4.49 25.60 38.73
CA TYR A 39 -5.30 25.21 39.88
C TYR A 39 -6.19 23.99 39.62
N TYR A 40 -6.15 23.45 38.41
CA TYR A 40 -6.94 22.27 38.06
C TYR A 40 -6.29 21.01 38.63
N SER A 41 -6.98 20.37 39.54
CA SER A 41 -6.68 19.00 39.98
C SER A 41 -7.73 18.06 39.39
N PRO A 42 -7.31 16.97 38.69
CA PRO A 42 -8.24 15.96 38.21
C PRO A 42 -9.08 15.41 39.37
N ALA A 43 -10.39 15.30 39.18
CA ALA A 43 -11.25 14.63 40.16
C ALA A 43 -10.84 13.16 40.31
N PRO A 44 -10.86 12.58 41.51
CA PRO A 44 -10.58 11.17 41.70
C PRO A 44 -11.65 10.33 40.96
N LEU A 45 -11.21 9.17 40.46
CA LEU A 45 -12.11 8.24 39.80
C LEU A 45 -13.23 7.80 40.74
N SER A 46 -14.47 7.79 40.22
CA SER A 46 -15.62 7.27 41.01
C SER A 46 -15.46 5.78 41.28
N GLN A 47 -16.11 5.26 42.31
CA GLN A 47 -16.11 3.83 42.60
C GLN A 47 -16.69 3.03 41.45
N THR A 48 -17.68 3.59 40.77
CA THR A 48 -18.27 3.02 39.55
C THR A 48 -17.24 2.90 38.42
N ASP A 49 -16.45 3.97 38.17
CA ASP A 49 -15.44 3.91 37.12
C ASP A 49 -14.29 2.96 37.47
N GLN A 50 -13.92 2.85 38.75
CA GLN A 50 -12.93 1.86 39.18
C GLN A 50 -13.42 0.42 38.94
N LEU A 51 -14.71 0.12 39.16
CA LEU A 51 -15.30 -1.16 38.85
C LEU A 51 -15.29 -1.40 37.33
N LEU A 52 -15.76 -0.43 36.55
CA LEU A 52 -15.79 -0.50 35.10
C LEU A 52 -14.40 -0.67 34.46
N LEU A 53 -13.37 -0.06 35.02
CA LEU A 53 -11.98 -0.21 34.56
C LEU A 53 -11.48 -1.65 34.72
N ARG A 54 -11.84 -2.35 35.82
CA ARG A 54 -11.47 -3.76 36.01
C ARG A 54 -12.14 -4.64 34.99
N HIS A 55 -13.45 -4.53 34.79
CA HIS A 55 -14.18 -5.29 33.78
C HIS A 55 -13.69 -4.98 32.37
N LEU A 56 -13.34 -3.71 32.08
CA LEU A 56 -12.81 -3.32 30.78
C LEU A 56 -11.46 -3.96 30.49
N ASP A 57 -10.58 -4.07 31.50
CA ASP A 57 -9.26 -4.72 31.37
C ASP A 57 -9.42 -6.23 31.07
N GLU A 58 -10.34 -6.91 31.78
CA GLU A 58 -10.70 -8.31 31.53
C GLU A 58 -11.25 -8.49 30.11
N LEU A 59 -12.24 -7.70 29.70
CA LEU A 59 -12.81 -7.72 28.36
C LEU A 59 -11.78 -7.43 27.26
N TYR A 60 -10.86 -6.50 27.51
CA TYR A 60 -9.83 -6.19 26.54
C TYR A 60 -8.82 -7.33 26.40
N THR A 61 -8.52 -8.04 27.46
CA THR A 61 -7.64 -9.21 27.44
C THR A 61 -8.23 -10.33 26.56
N GLU A 62 -9.54 -10.55 26.63
CA GLU A 62 -10.23 -11.56 25.84
C GLU A 62 -10.53 -11.08 24.39
N HIS A 63 -10.86 -9.80 24.25
CA HIS A 63 -11.36 -9.21 23.00
C HIS A 63 -10.62 -7.92 22.62
N PRO A 64 -9.28 -7.96 22.36
CA PRO A 64 -8.48 -6.75 22.14
C PRO A 64 -8.86 -5.98 20.88
N TYR A 65 -9.68 -6.55 20.01
CA TYR A 65 -10.20 -5.94 18.78
C TYR A 65 -11.52 -5.17 18.97
N PHE A 66 -12.08 -5.13 20.20
CA PHE A 66 -13.29 -4.36 20.46
C PHE A 66 -12.96 -2.86 20.60
N GLY A 67 -13.65 -2.04 19.82
CA GLY A 67 -13.60 -0.58 19.97
C GLY A 67 -14.60 -0.08 21.02
N ALA A 68 -14.47 1.19 21.40
CA ALA A 68 -15.25 1.83 22.47
C ALA A 68 -16.77 1.63 22.40
N ARG A 69 -17.35 1.47 21.18
CA ARG A 69 -18.79 1.22 21.05
C ARG A 69 -19.17 -0.19 21.53
N ARG A 70 -18.38 -1.20 21.17
CA ARG A 70 -18.61 -2.59 21.55
C ARG A 70 -18.25 -2.81 23.00
N MET A 71 -17.12 -2.26 23.47
CA MET A 71 -16.74 -2.28 24.88
C MET A 71 -17.82 -1.67 25.79
N GLY A 72 -18.41 -0.52 25.39
CA GLY A 72 -19.51 0.07 26.15
C GLY A 72 -20.78 -0.81 26.21
N HIS A 73 -21.08 -1.55 25.14
CA HIS A 73 -22.18 -2.51 25.11
C HIS A 73 -21.93 -3.69 26.07
N GLU A 74 -20.76 -4.33 25.98
CA GLU A 74 -20.41 -5.48 26.83
C GLU A 74 -20.34 -5.09 28.30
N LEU A 75 -19.68 -3.96 28.62
CA LEU A 75 -19.66 -3.44 29.99
C LEU A 75 -21.09 -3.22 30.56
N THR A 76 -22.00 -2.71 29.74
CA THR A 76 -23.39 -2.52 30.14
C THR A 76 -24.05 -3.85 30.41
N THR A 77 -23.82 -4.87 29.56
CA THR A 77 -24.40 -6.20 29.68
C THR A 77 -23.88 -6.93 30.91
N GLU A 78 -22.60 -6.85 31.21
CA GLU A 78 -21.97 -7.56 32.33
C GLU A 78 -22.24 -6.91 33.69
N THR A 79 -22.18 -5.56 33.74
CA THR A 79 -22.26 -4.84 35.00
C THR A 79 -23.65 -4.30 35.31
N GLY A 80 -24.57 -4.27 34.33
CA GLY A 80 -25.87 -3.61 34.45
C GLY A 80 -25.80 -2.08 34.48
N ILE A 81 -24.60 -1.49 34.42
CA ILE A 81 -24.39 -0.04 34.42
C ILE A 81 -24.38 0.45 32.97
N ILE A 82 -25.20 1.44 32.65
CA ILE A 82 -25.26 1.99 31.29
C ILE A 82 -23.97 2.73 30.94
N VAL A 83 -23.17 2.17 30.03
CA VAL A 83 -21.88 2.73 29.57
C VAL A 83 -22.01 3.13 28.10
N GLY A 84 -22.09 4.43 27.84
CA GLY A 84 -22.11 4.97 26.47
C GLY A 84 -20.72 4.93 25.81
N ARG A 85 -20.70 5.03 24.46
CA ARG A 85 -19.46 5.02 23.67
C ARG A 85 -18.40 6.02 24.15
N LYS A 86 -18.81 7.25 24.53
CA LYS A 86 -17.88 8.29 25.00
C LYS A 86 -17.25 7.89 26.33
N HIS A 87 -18.06 7.38 27.26
CA HIS A 87 -17.60 6.93 28.57
C HIS A 87 -16.64 5.74 28.44
N ALA A 88 -17.01 4.72 27.64
CA ALA A 88 -16.12 3.60 27.33
C ALA A 88 -14.79 4.07 26.69
N GLY A 89 -14.82 5.05 25.78
CA GLY A 89 -13.62 5.63 25.19
C GLY A 89 -12.73 6.29 26.24
N THR A 90 -13.31 7.08 27.16
CA THR A 90 -12.56 7.70 28.27
C THR A 90 -11.92 6.65 29.19
N LEU A 91 -12.64 5.56 29.49
CA LEU A 91 -12.09 4.46 30.30
C LEU A 91 -10.96 3.73 29.58
N MET A 92 -11.08 3.50 28.26
CA MET A 92 -9.99 2.96 27.43
C MET A 92 -8.76 3.87 27.42
N ASP A 93 -8.96 5.19 27.30
CA ASP A 93 -7.88 6.18 27.35
C ASP A 93 -7.16 6.17 28.71
N ILE A 94 -7.89 6.02 29.83
CA ILE A 94 -7.32 5.91 31.19
C ILE A 94 -6.42 4.66 31.31
N LEU A 95 -6.84 3.51 30.75
CA LEU A 95 -6.01 2.29 30.71
C LEU A 95 -4.90 2.34 29.67
N GLY A 96 -4.91 3.33 28.76
CA GLY A 96 -3.94 3.42 27.67
C GLY A 96 -4.10 2.32 26.60
N ILE A 97 -5.32 1.79 26.44
CA ILE A 97 -5.65 0.72 25.49
C ILE A 97 -6.42 1.24 24.28
N GLU A 98 -6.18 0.65 23.13
CA GLU A 98 -6.91 0.91 21.90
C GLU A 98 -7.22 -0.41 21.17
N ALA A 99 -8.32 -0.44 20.39
CA ALA A 99 -8.68 -1.63 19.64
C ALA A 99 -7.57 -2.04 18.67
N LEU A 100 -7.19 -3.33 18.71
CA LEU A 100 -6.24 -3.90 17.78
C LEU A 100 -6.92 -4.22 16.46
N TYR A 101 -6.60 -3.45 15.43
CA TYR A 101 -7.03 -3.70 14.05
C TYR A 101 -5.93 -3.24 13.08
N PRO A 102 -5.88 -3.80 11.85
CA PRO A 102 -4.96 -3.32 10.85
C PRO A 102 -5.20 -1.83 10.57
N LYS A 103 -4.29 -0.98 11.02
CA LYS A 103 -4.39 0.47 10.75
C LYS A 103 -4.25 0.70 9.24
N ARG A 104 -5.00 1.68 8.71
CA ARG A 104 -4.83 2.10 7.32
C ARG A 104 -3.37 2.45 7.07
N ASN A 105 -2.82 1.89 5.99
CA ASN A 105 -1.47 2.20 5.57
C ASN A 105 -1.33 3.71 5.35
N LEU A 106 -0.63 4.40 6.24
CA LEU A 106 -0.42 5.85 6.18
C LEU A 106 0.64 6.24 5.13
N SER A 107 1.28 5.27 4.49
CA SER A 107 2.13 5.47 3.31
C SER A 107 1.26 5.86 2.10
N LYS A 108 0.47 6.91 2.25
CA LYS A 108 -0.10 7.61 1.10
C LYS A 108 1.05 8.31 0.41
N ASN A 109 1.36 7.87 -0.79
CA ASN A 109 2.22 8.62 -1.69
C ASN A 109 1.59 10.02 -1.86
N THR A 110 2.16 11.03 -1.19
CA THR A 110 1.61 12.39 -1.14
C THR A 110 1.98 13.22 -2.36
N SER A 111 2.82 12.71 -3.26
CA SER A 111 3.20 13.45 -4.46
C SER A 111 2.35 13.02 -5.65
N ASP A 112 1.35 13.80 -6.00
CA ASP A 112 0.64 13.71 -7.29
C ASP A 112 1.58 14.00 -8.50
N LYS A 113 2.81 14.41 -8.25
CA LYS A 113 3.81 14.82 -9.24
C LYS A 113 4.18 13.72 -10.25
N TYR A 114 4.09 12.46 -9.86
CA TYR A 114 4.42 11.31 -10.71
C TYR A 114 3.19 10.45 -11.03
N ARG A 115 2.00 11.05 -11.00
CA ARG A 115 0.78 10.43 -11.51
C ARG A 115 0.51 10.97 -12.90
N TYR A 116 0.47 10.06 -13.85
CA TYR A 116 0.25 10.38 -15.25
C TYR A 116 -1.21 10.13 -15.63
N PRO A 117 -1.76 10.88 -16.63
CA PRO A 117 -3.12 10.66 -17.08
C PRO A 117 -3.27 9.32 -17.81
N TYR A 118 -4.49 8.76 -17.81
CA TYR A 118 -4.81 7.60 -18.64
C TYR A 118 -5.00 8.03 -20.11
N LEU A 119 -4.12 7.52 -20.97
CA LEU A 119 -4.07 7.91 -22.40
C LEU A 119 -4.75 6.89 -23.33
N LEU A 120 -5.18 5.73 -22.82
CA LEU A 120 -5.58 4.60 -23.67
C LEU A 120 -7.10 4.47 -23.85
N LYS A 121 -7.89 5.48 -23.48
CA LYS A 121 -9.34 5.45 -23.68
C LYS A 121 -9.68 5.40 -25.17
N GLY A 122 -10.22 4.25 -25.63
CA GLY A 122 -10.58 4.03 -27.04
C GLY A 122 -9.37 3.84 -27.98
N VAL A 123 -8.17 3.65 -27.43
CA VAL A 123 -6.96 3.40 -28.21
C VAL A 123 -6.73 1.89 -28.27
N SER A 124 -6.52 1.36 -29.49
CA SER A 124 -6.08 -0.01 -29.73
C SER A 124 -4.64 -0.03 -30.21
N ALA A 125 -3.86 -1.00 -29.76
CA ALA A 125 -2.50 -1.20 -30.28
C ALA A 125 -2.54 -1.59 -31.76
N THR A 126 -1.81 -0.88 -32.62
CA THR A 126 -1.86 -1.01 -34.07
C THR A 126 -0.59 -1.60 -34.69
N HIS A 127 0.52 -1.55 -33.99
CA HIS A 127 1.83 -2.06 -34.43
C HIS A 127 2.70 -2.43 -33.21
N PRO A 128 3.77 -3.22 -33.39
CA PRO A 128 4.73 -3.49 -32.33
C PRO A 128 5.31 -2.20 -31.76
N ASN A 129 5.48 -2.14 -30.43
CA ASN A 129 5.95 -0.97 -29.68
C ASN A 129 4.98 0.23 -29.66
N HIS A 130 3.75 0.09 -30.10
CA HIS A 130 2.76 1.16 -29.91
C HIS A 130 2.44 1.33 -28.41
N ILE A 131 2.04 0.25 -27.73
CA ILE A 131 1.68 0.29 -26.31
C ILE A 131 2.35 -0.87 -25.58
N TRP A 132 3.13 -0.55 -24.55
CA TRP A 132 3.61 -1.55 -23.60
C TRP A 132 2.81 -1.47 -22.31
N GLY A 133 2.42 -2.62 -21.78
CA GLY A 133 1.82 -2.74 -20.46
C GLY A 133 2.79 -3.38 -19.49
N THR A 134 2.80 -2.91 -18.26
CA THR A 134 3.54 -3.51 -17.16
C THR A 134 2.68 -3.60 -15.90
N ASP A 135 2.92 -4.61 -15.10
CA ASP A 135 2.25 -4.86 -13.83
C ASP A 135 3.11 -5.80 -12.97
N ILE A 136 2.73 -5.96 -11.71
CA ILE A 136 3.40 -6.87 -10.77
C ILE A 136 2.38 -7.91 -10.30
N THR A 137 2.79 -9.18 -10.32
CA THR A 137 1.99 -10.27 -9.76
C THR A 137 2.77 -11.08 -8.73
N TYR A 138 2.01 -11.82 -7.90
CA TYR A 138 2.56 -12.75 -6.92
C TYR A 138 2.66 -14.15 -7.52
N ILE A 139 3.80 -14.78 -7.36
CA ILE A 139 4.07 -16.17 -7.72
C ILE A 139 4.20 -16.97 -6.44
N ARG A 140 3.30 -17.94 -6.25
CA ARG A 140 3.32 -18.83 -5.09
C ARG A 140 4.52 -19.75 -5.16
N MET A 141 5.17 -19.93 -4.01
CA MET A 141 6.22 -20.92 -3.79
C MET A 141 5.78 -21.90 -2.72
N ARG A 142 6.52 -22.96 -2.50
CA ARG A 142 6.27 -23.91 -1.41
C ARG A 142 6.26 -23.21 -0.05
N GLN A 143 7.17 -22.25 0.15
CA GLN A 143 7.19 -21.38 1.32
C GLN A 143 7.12 -19.91 0.88
N GLY A 144 5.97 -19.26 1.13
CA GLY A 144 5.77 -17.85 0.81
C GLY A 144 5.50 -17.59 -0.68
N PHE A 145 6.00 -16.49 -1.19
CA PHE A 145 5.82 -16.05 -2.57
C PHE A 145 6.97 -15.13 -3.01
N VAL A 146 7.11 -14.97 -4.31
CA VAL A 146 7.97 -13.96 -4.94
C VAL A 146 7.12 -13.03 -5.82
N TYR A 147 7.65 -11.89 -6.13
CA TYR A 147 7.05 -10.92 -7.05
C TYR A 147 7.60 -11.14 -8.46
N LEU A 148 6.73 -11.07 -9.43
CA LEU A 148 7.06 -11.10 -10.85
C LEU A 148 6.54 -9.85 -11.52
N THR A 149 7.40 -9.12 -12.23
CA THR A 149 7.01 -8.05 -13.15
C THR A 149 7.33 -8.44 -14.58
N ALA A 150 6.59 -7.92 -15.54
CA ALA A 150 6.88 -8.09 -16.96
C ALA A 150 6.47 -6.85 -17.76
N PHE A 151 7.17 -6.63 -18.88
CA PHE A 151 6.80 -5.68 -19.91
C PHE A 151 6.27 -6.43 -21.13
N LEU A 152 5.03 -6.14 -21.49
CA LEU A 152 4.27 -6.79 -22.53
C LEU A 152 3.93 -5.81 -23.65
N ASP A 153 4.29 -6.14 -24.89
CA ASP A 153 3.78 -5.42 -26.05
C ASP A 153 2.31 -5.79 -26.33
N TRP A 154 1.44 -4.80 -26.30
CA TRP A 154 -0.01 -5.04 -26.42
C TRP A 154 -0.44 -5.45 -27.81
N PHE A 155 0.30 -5.08 -28.85
CA PHE A 155 -0.02 -5.49 -30.22
C PHE A 155 0.27 -6.97 -30.44
N SER A 156 1.51 -7.37 -30.20
CA SER A 156 2.00 -8.73 -30.48
C SER A 156 1.78 -9.73 -29.35
N ARG A 157 1.54 -9.27 -28.13
CA ARG A 157 1.59 -10.06 -26.87
C ARG A 157 3.00 -10.56 -26.54
N TYR A 158 4.02 -10.03 -27.15
CA TYR A 158 5.40 -10.39 -26.88
C TYR A 158 5.84 -9.86 -25.49
N VAL A 159 6.38 -10.74 -24.67
CA VAL A 159 6.96 -10.36 -23.38
C VAL A 159 8.40 -9.91 -23.64
N LEU A 160 8.62 -8.58 -23.59
CA LEU A 160 9.92 -7.99 -23.87
C LEU A 160 10.93 -8.32 -22.78
N SER A 161 10.49 -8.23 -21.53
CA SER A 161 11.33 -8.54 -20.38
C SER A 161 10.47 -8.90 -19.17
N TRP A 162 11.10 -9.52 -18.20
CA TRP A 162 10.49 -9.86 -16.92
C TRP A 162 11.58 -9.96 -15.84
N GLU A 163 11.20 -9.76 -14.58
CA GLU A 163 12.07 -9.93 -13.42
C GLU A 163 11.33 -10.52 -12.23
N VAL A 164 12.06 -11.31 -11.42
CA VAL A 164 11.58 -11.91 -10.16
C VAL A 164 12.32 -11.28 -8.98
N SER A 165 11.59 -10.88 -7.95
CA SER A 165 12.16 -10.33 -6.71
C SER A 165 11.49 -10.94 -5.48
N ILE A 166 12.23 -11.00 -4.37
CA ILE A 166 11.70 -11.34 -3.03
C ILE A 166 11.14 -10.11 -2.31
N THR A 167 11.44 -8.92 -2.81
CA THR A 167 10.97 -7.64 -2.25
C THR A 167 10.12 -6.90 -3.27
N LEU A 168 9.13 -6.14 -2.77
CA LEU A 168 8.24 -5.31 -3.60
C LEU A 168 8.80 -3.88 -3.69
N ASP A 169 10.06 -3.74 -4.08
CA ASP A 169 10.73 -2.45 -4.29
C ASP A 169 10.62 -1.98 -5.76
N THR A 170 11.11 -0.78 -6.05
CA THR A 170 11.09 -0.22 -7.42
C THR A 170 12.22 -0.78 -8.29
N ALA A 171 13.30 -1.27 -7.69
CA ALA A 171 14.53 -1.61 -8.41
C ALA A 171 14.32 -2.73 -9.45
N PHE A 172 13.61 -3.82 -9.11
CA PHE A 172 13.38 -4.93 -10.04
C PHE A 172 12.48 -4.54 -11.23
N VAL A 173 11.53 -3.60 -11.03
CA VAL A 173 10.71 -3.05 -12.13
C VAL A 173 11.58 -2.22 -13.07
N LEU A 174 12.51 -1.41 -12.52
CA LEU A 174 13.43 -0.61 -13.33
C LEU A 174 14.41 -1.48 -14.12
N GLU A 175 14.87 -2.58 -13.54
CA GLU A 175 15.74 -3.53 -14.22
C GLU A 175 15.03 -4.21 -15.38
N ALA A 176 13.82 -4.72 -15.16
CA ALA A 176 12.98 -5.23 -16.24
C ALA A 176 12.75 -4.16 -17.33
N GLY A 177 12.43 -2.92 -16.95
CA GLY A 177 12.21 -1.85 -17.91
C GLY A 177 13.45 -1.51 -18.74
N LYS A 178 14.64 -1.49 -18.13
CA LYS A 178 15.92 -1.30 -18.86
C LYS A 178 16.17 -2.43 -19.85
N HIS A 179 15.93 -3.67 -19.46
CA HIS A 179 16.05 -4.81 -20.37
C HIS A 179 15.04 -4.72 -21.52
N ALA A 180 13.78 -4.35 -21.26
CA ALA A 180 12.79 -4.14 -22.33
C ALA A 180 13.25 -3.07 -23.33
N LEU A 181 13.83 -1.98 -22.86
CA LEU A 181 14.33 -0.88 -23.71
C LEU A 181 15.52 -1.28 -24.59
N THR A 182 16.22 -2.39 -24.32
CA THR A 182 17.24 -2.93 -25.23
C THR A 182 16.63 -3.60 -26.47
N ILE A 183 15.34 -3.99 -26.40
CA ILE A 183 14.63 -4.66 -27.49
C ILE A 183 13.87 -3.67 -28.37
N GLY A 184 13.29 -2.64 -27.76
CA GLY A 184 12.53 -1.61 -28.47
C GLY A 184 12.22 -0.41 -27.59
N THR A 185 11.47 0.55 -28.13
CA THR A 185 11.01 1.73 -27.42
C THR A 185 9.52 1.91 -27.69
N PRO A 186 8.65 2.01 -26.67
CA PRO A 186 7.21 2.16 -26.88
C PRO A 186 6.83 3.61 -27.13
N ASP A 187 5.74 3.83 -27.88
CA ASP A 187 5.10 5.15 -27.95
C ASP A 187 4.39 5.48 -26.64
N ILE A 188 3.76 4.46 -26.02
CA ILE A 188 3.06 4.61 -24.73
C ILE A 188 3.44 3.46 -23.79
N ALA A 189 3.90 3.82 -22.58
CA ALA A 189 4.14 2.89 -21.47
C ALA A 189 2.98 3.00 -20.47
N ASN A 190 2.21 1.92 -20.29
CA ASN A 190 1.05 1.88 -19.39
C ASN A 190 1.33 1.02 -18.16
N SER A 191 0.94 1.52 -17.00
CA SER A 191 1.03 0.82 -15.71
C SER A 191 -0.16 1.16 -14.82
N ASP A 192 -0.30 0.47 -13.69
CA ASP A 192 -1.19 0.90 -12.63
C ASP A 192 -0.61 2.09 -11.84
N GLN A 193 -1.33 2.54 -10.80
CA GLN A 193 -0.89 3.61 -9.89
C GLN A 193 -0.12 3.07 -8.67
N GLY A 194 0.51 1.90 -8.77
CA GLY A 194 1.35 1.33 -7.73
C GLY A 194 2.51 2.23 -7.32
N VAL A 195 3.01 2.04 -6.09
CA VAL A 195 4.11 2.86 -5.55
C VAL A 195 5.36 2.78 -6.41
N GLN A 196 5.62 1.64 -7.03
CA GLN A 196 6.75 1.38 -7.92
C GLN A 196 6.68 2.28 -9.16
N TYR A 197 5.49 2.40 -9.75
CA TYR A 197 5.25 3.14 -10.99
C TYR A 197 5.08 4.65 -10.77
N THR A 198 4.64 5.06 -9.58
CA THR A 198 4.54 6.48 -9.20
C THR A 198 5.82 7.04 -8.59
N SER A 199 6.96 6.34 -8.73
CA SER A 199 8.26 6.79 -8.29
C SER A 199 8.94 7.73 -9.31
N GLN A 200 9.79 8.62 -8.82
CA GLN A 200 10.61 9.47 -9.70
C GLN A 200 11.50 8.63 -10.62
N ALA A 201 12.08 7.55 -10.10
CA ALA A 201 12.97 6.68 -10.86
C ALA A 201 12.26 6.00 -12.04
N TYR A 202 10.98 5.58 -11.85
CA TYR A 202 10.20 5.04 -12.96
C TYR A 202 9.88 6.10 -14.03
N GLY A 203 9.53 7.32 -13.61
CA GLY A 203 9.34 8.42 -14.57
C GLY A 203 10.61 8.74 -15.37
N GLN A 204 11.79 8.64 -14.74
CA GLN A 204 13.09 8.87 -15.40
C GLN A 204 13.54 7.72 -16.32
N LEU A 205 12.93 6.53 -16.20
CA LEU A 205 13.23 5.40 -17.10
C LEU A 205 12.84 5.73 -18.56
N TRP A 206 11.80 6.53 -18.73
CA TRP A 206 11.23 6.84 -20.03
C TRP A 206 11.76 8.15 -20.59
N ASN A 207 12.16 8.13 -21.87
CA ASN A 207 12.46 9.37 -22.58
C ASN A 207 11.14 10.06 -23.00
N SER A 208 10.85 11.22 -22.43
CA SER A 208 9.61 11.98 -22.66
C SER A 208 9.42 12.44 -24.10
N GLU A 209 10.47 12.47 -24.89
CA GLU A 209 10.40 12.84 -26.33
C GLU A 209 9.87 11.68 -27.18
N THR A 210 10.11 10.45 -26.77
CA THR A 210 9.74 9.24 -27.53
C THR A 210 8.62 8.45 -26.90
N THR A 211 8.50 8.44 -25.57
CA THR A 211 7.55 7.60 -24.82
C THR A 211 6.65 8.45 -23.94
N LYS A 212 5.34 8.30 -24.09
CA LYS A 212 4.34 8.87 -23.18
C LYS A 212 4.01 7.88 -22.08
N ILE A 213 3.94 8.36 -20.84
CA ILE A 213 3.53 7.52 -19.71
C ILE A 213 2.02 7.63 -19.51
N SER A 214 1.36 6.48 -19.40
CA SER A 214 -0.07 6.33 -19.10
C SER A 214 -0.24 5.54 -17.81
N MET A 215 -1.21 5.93 -16.99
CA MET A 215 -1.56 5.17 -15.78
C MET A 215 -3.04 4.86 -15.72
N ASP A 216 -3.37 3.64 -15.35
CA ASP A 216 -4.75 3.19 -15.21
C ASP A 216 -5.53 4.03 -14.21
N SER A 217 -6.80 4.26 -14.49
CA SER A 217 -7.69 4.95 -13.57
C SER A 217 -8.09 4.05 -12.39
N ARG A 218 -8.22 4.60 -11.20
CA ARG A 218 -8.64 3.83 -10.03
C ARG A 218 -9.97 3.11 -10.27
N GLY A 219 -9.98 1.79 -10.08
CA GLY A 219 -11.19 0.97 -10.11
C GLY A 219 -11.65 0.52 -11.51
N ARG A 220 -10.82 0.65 -12.55
CA ARG A 220 -11.11 0.14 -13.90
C ARG A 220 -10.18 -1.02 -14.25
N ALA A 221 -10.62 -2.24 -13.94
CA ALA A 221 -9.91 -3.48 -14.26
C ALA A 221 -9.69 -3.70 -15.78
N LEU A 222 -10.41 -3.00 -16.63
CA LEU A 222 -10.29 -3.16 -18.09
C LEU A 222 -9.11 -2.38 -18.69
N ASP A 223 -8.49 -1.48 -17.95
CA ASP A 223 -7.47 -0.58 -18.47
C ASP A 223 -6.13 -1.29 -18.71
N ASN A 224 -5.87 -2.47 -18.08
CA ASN A 224 -4.66 -3.30 -18.27
C ASN A 224 -4.98 -4.77 -18.58
N ILE A 225 -6.06 -5.02 -19.31
CA ILE A 225 -6.60 -6.37 -19.57
C ILE A 225 -5.59 -7.34 -20.19
N PHE A 226 -4.62 -6.84 -20.97
CA PHE A 226 -3.64 -7.70 -21.64
C PHE A 226 -2.59 -8.23 -20.67
N THR A 227 -2.15 -7.40 -19.74
CA THR A 227 -1.21 -7.82 -18.69
C THR A 227 -1.89 -8.72 -17.66
N GLU A 228 -3.14 -8.42 -17.28
CA GLU A 228 -3.94 -9.32 -16.43
C GLU A 228 -4.15 -10.69 -17.08
N ARG A 229 -4.40 -10.72 -18.39
CA ARG A 229 -4.53 -11.98 -19.15
C ARG A 229 -3.20 -12.73 -19.20
N LEU A 230 -2.06 -12.04 -19.34
CA LEU A 230 -0.74 -12.66 -19.25
C LEU A 230 -0.58 -13.35 -17.89
N TRP A 231 -0.91 -12.68 -16.79
CA TRP A 231 -0.81 -13.28 -15.45
C TRP A 231 -1.68 -14.51 -15.28
N ARG A 232 -2.90 -14.47 -15.79
CA ARG A 232 -3.75 -15.66 -15.80
C ARG A 232 -3.08 -16.79 -16.55
N THR A 233 -2.56 -16.54 -17.74
CA THR A 233 -1.90 -17.54 -18.58
C THR A 233 -0.68 -18.12 -17.88
N VAL A 234 0.24 -17.30 -17.38
CA VAL A 234 1.43 -17.72 -16.61
C VAL A 234 1.04 -18.58 -15.41
N LYS A 235 0.02 -18.15 -14.65
CA LYS A 235 -0.41 -18.89 -13.45
C LYS A 235 -0.98 -20.26 -13.78
N TYR A 236 -1.82 -20.35 -14.80
CA TYR A 236 -2.48 -21.62 -15.16
C TYR A 236 -1.59 -22.58 -15.92
N GLU A 237 -0.70 -22.08 -16.77
CA GLU A 237 0.12 -22.92 -17.64
C GLU A 237 1.47 -23.26 -17.02
N GLU A 238 1.92 -22.53 -15.99
CA GLU A 238 3.23 -22.73 -15.38
C GLU A 238 3.15 -22.85 -13.85
N VAL A 239 2.68 -21.81 -13.16
CA VAL A 239 2.83 -21.70 -11.70
C VAL A 239 2.00 -22.73 -10.93
N TYR A 240 0.74 -22.95 -11.33
CA TYR A 240 -0.16 -23.89 -10.64
C TYR A 240 0.17 -25.36 -10.93
N LEU A 241 0.99 -25.62 -11.94
CA LEU A 241 1.45 -26.97 -12.28
C LEU A 241 2.77 -27.34 -11.57
N LYS A 242 3.38 -26.38 -10.87
CA LYS A 242 4.69 -26.54 -10.24
C LYS A 242 4.69 -26.05 -8.80
N GLU A 243 5.60 -26.57 -8.01
CA GLU A 243 5.83 -26.19 -6.63
C GLU A 243 7.28 -25.75 -6.50
N TYR A 244 7.56 -24.46 -6.68
CA TYR A 244 8.92 -23.94 -6.60
C TYR A 244 9.44 -23.99 -5.15
N GLU A 245 10.60 -24.60 -4.93
CA GLU A 245 11.26 -24.65 -3.63
C GLU A 245 12.16 -23.44 -3.39
N THR A 246 12.82 -22.96 -4.45
CA THR A 246 13.76 -21.84 -4.39
C THR A 246 13.45 -20.74 -5.39
N VAL A 247 13.91 -19.52 -5.09
CA VAL A 247 13.78 -18.37 -6.00
C VAL A 247 14.52 -18.62 -7.32
N GLN A 248 15.65 -19.30 -7.28
CA GLN A 248 16.42 -19.65 -8.47
C GLN A 248 15.66 -20.62 -9.37
N GLU A 249 15.02 -21.62 -8.77
CA GLU A 249 14.16 -22.55 -9.50
C GLU A 249 12.97 -21.83 -10.15
N ALA A 250 12.28 -20.96 -9.41
CA ALA A 250 11.19 -20.16 -9.94
C ALA A 250 11.65 -19.27 -11.12
N ARG A 251 12.80 -18.60 -10.97
CA ARG A 251 13.40 -17.76 -12.03
C ARG A 251 13.76 -18.60 -13.27
N HIS A 252 14.39 -19.75 -13.10
CA HIS A 252 14.75 -20.63 -14.20
C HIS A 252 13.50 -21.16 -14.94
N SER A 253 12.52 -21.64 -14.20
CA SER A 253 11.30 -22.22 -14.75
C SER A 253 10.46 -21.19 -15.50
N LEU A 254 10.31 -19.99 -14.92
CA LEU A 254 9.65 -18.86 -15.60
C LEU A 254 10.40 -18.42 -16.84
N GLY A 255 11.75 -18.47 -16.85
CA GLY A 255 12.56 -18.20 -18.03
C GLY A 255 12.27 -19.16 -19.18
N VAL A 256 12.24 -20.45 -18.89
CA VAL A 256 11.86 -21.49 -19.87
C VAL A 256 10.43 -21.28 -20.36
N TYR A 257 9.52 -20.92 -19.44
CA TYR A 257 8.13 -20.66 -19.81
C TYR A 257 7.98 -19.41 -20.71
N PHE A 258 8.63 -18.28 -20.40
CA PHE A 258 8.54 -17.08 -21.24
C PHE A 258 9.21 -17.26 -22.60
N ASP A 259 10.28 -18.07 -22.69
CA ASP A 259 10.82 -18.48 -23.99
C ASP A 259 9.78 -19.27 -24.80
N PHE A 260 9.14 -20.27 -24.19
CA PHE A 260 8.04 -21.01 -24.82
C PHE A 260 6.87 -20.10 -25.20
N TYR A 261 6.44 -19.20 -24.29
CA TYR A 261 5.35 -18.27 -24.51
C TYR A 261 5.60 -17.36 -25.73
N ASN A 262 6.79 -16.82 -25.86
CA ASN A 262 7.14 -15.90 -26.92
C ASN A 262 7.36 -16.61 -28.26
N ASN A 263 8.02 -17.77 -28.27
CA ASN A 263 8.56 -18.36 -29.50
C ASN A 263 7.81 -19.59 -30.00
N ARG A 264 6.98 -20.22 -29.15
CA ARG A 264 6.33 -21.49 -29.54
C ARG A 264 4.83 -21.53 -29.25
N ARG A 265 4.36 -20.71 -28.32
CA ARG A 265 2.95 -20.66 -27.94
C ARG A 265 2.15 -19.85 -28.97
N GLY A 266 1.27 -20.52 -29.75
CA GLY A 266 0.36 -19.82 -30.65
C GLY A 266 -0.74 -19.06 -29.90
N HIS A 267 -1.04 -17.86 -30.35
CA HIS A 267 -2.12 -17.03 -29.82
C HIS A 267 -3.34 -17.02 -30.77
N GLN A 268 -4.50 -17.40 -30.22
CA GLN A 268 -5.74 -17.47 -31.00
C GLN A 268 -6.11 -16.11 -31.64
N SER A 269 -5.89 -15.00 -30.94
CA SER A 269 -6.13 -13.65 -31.45
C SER A 269 -5.24 -13.26 -32.62
N HIS A 270 -4.18 -14.00 -32.88
CA HIS A 270 -3.21 -13.81 -33.96
C HIS A 270 -3.23 -14.95 -34.97
N GLY A 271 -4.36 -15.68 -35.06
CA GLY A 271 -4.46 -16.83 -35.97
C GLY A 271 -3.45 -17.93 -35.64
N TYR A 272 -3.17 -18.14 -34.34
CA TYR A 272 -2.20 -19.11 -33.81
C TYR A 272 -0.73 -18.82 -34.14
N LYS A 273 -0.40 -17.63 -34.67
CA LYS A 273 1.00 -17.17 -34.69
C LYS A 273 1.54 -16.91 -33.29
N THR A 274 2.84 -17.06 -33.13
CA THR A 274 3.52 -16.76 -31.86
C THR A 274 3.68 -15.25 -31.65
N PRO A 275 3.82 -14.79 -30.43
CA PRO A 275 4.14 -13.39 -30.14
C PRO A 275 5.38 -12.89 -30.87
N ALA A 276 6.43 -13.72 -30.97
CA ALA A 276 7.67 -13.37 -31.67
C ALA A 276 7.45 -13.18 -33.19
N GLU A 277 6.67 -14.05 -33.82
CA GLU A 277 6.32 -13.90 -35.26
C GLU A 277 5.59 -12.59 -35.53
N ILE A 278 4.73 -12.14 -34.61
CA ILE A 278 3.99 -10.90 -34.78
C ILE A 278 4.90 -9.69 -34.45
N TYR A 279 5.72 -9.79 -33.41
CA TYR A 279 6.58 -8.68 -32.98
C TYR A 279 7.70 -8.39 -33.98
N PHE A 280 8.35 -9.43 -34.52
CA PHE A 280 9.48 -9.30 -35.43
C PHE A 280 9.08 -9.44 -36.90
N GLY A 281 7.94 -10.06 -37.22
CA GLY A 281 7.51 -10.35 -38.60
C GLY A 281 7.02 -9.13 -39.40
N GLY A 282 6.90 -7.98 -38.78
CA GLY A 282 6.58 -6.69 -39.42
C GLY A 282 7.80 -5.86 -39.84
N ARG A 283 9.01 -6.41 -39.72
CA ARG A 283 10.27 -5.75 -40.09
C ARG A 283 10.70 -6.18 -41.48
#